data_f7620ddb88a8d162f355bb9dea8c58ed
#
_entry.id   f7620ddb88a8d162f355bb9dea8c58ed
#
_cell.length_a   1.000
_cell.length_b   1.000
_cell.length_c   1.000
_cell.angle_alpha   90.00
_cell.angle_beta   90.00
_cell.angle_gamma   90.00
#
_symmetry.space_group_name_H-M   'P 1'
#
loop_
_entity.id
_entity.type
_entity.pdbx_description
1 polymer ?
#
loop_
_entity_poly.entity_id
_entity_poly.type
_entity_poly.pdbx_seq_one_letter_code
_entity_poly.pdbx_strand_id
1 'polypeptide(L)'
;MFARLTTLQFKVEGIDEAIKIYKENIIPAIKSQRGYQGLNFFLNRETGQGASITLWETKEAAIANEQSRYYQEQIVKHMHLYTKPPIRERYEVIFQD
;
A
#
# COMPACT_ATOMS: atom_id res chain seq x y z
N MET A 1 16.01 -6.30 5.33
CA MET A 1 14.64 -6.15 4.81
C MET A 1 14.06 -4.82 5.23
N PHE A 2 13.32 -4.20 4.35
CA PHE A 2 12.76 -2.88 4.56
C PHE A 2 11.24 -2.91 4.46
N ALA A 3 10.56 -2.12 5.28
CA ALA A 3 9.10 -2.05 5.28
C ALA A 3 8.64 -0.63 4.92
N ARG A 4 7.58 -0.55 4.13
CA ARG A 4 6.87 0.69 3.90
C ARG A 4 5.49 0.56 4.51
N LEU A 5 5.18 1.45 5.45
CA LEU A 5 3.87 1.53 6.08
C LEU A 5 3.13 2.73 5.49
N THR A 6 1.95 2.48 4.96
CA THR A 6 1.08 3.55 4.45
C THR A 6 -0.20 3.54 5.25
N THR A 7 -0.49 4.63 5.94
CA THR A 7 -1.73 4.82 6.68
C THR A 7 -2.75 5.48 5.75
N LEU A 8 -3.94 4.93 5.71
CA LEU A 8 -5.00 5.34 4.79
C LEU A 8 -6.28 5.62 5.55
N GLN A 9 -7.10 6.54 5.02
CA GLN A 9 -8.41 6.80 5.56
C GLN A 9 -9.40 6.82 4.41
N PHE A 10 -10.26 5.80 4.36
CA PHE A 10 -11.26 5.67 3.31
C PHE A 10 -12.62 6.15 3.77
N LYS A 11 -13.45 6.54 2.80
CA LYS A 11 -14.89 6.66 3.03
C LYS A 11 -15.43 5.30 3.42
N VAL A 12 -16.22 5.23 4.50
CA VAL A 12 -16.76 3.94 4.98
C VAL A 12 -17.57 3.24 3.88
N GLU A 13 -18.39 4.01 3.15
CA GLU A 13 -19.19 3.47 2.06
C GLU A 13 -18.36 3.04 0.84
N GLY A 14 -17.11 3.41 0.78
CA GLY A 14 -16.22 3.05 -0.33
C GLY A 14 -15.29 1.87 -0.04
N ILE A 15 -15.41 1.23 1.13
CA ILE A 15 -14.46 0.20 1.56
C ILE A 15 -14.44 -1.00 0.60
N ASP A 16 -15.58 -1.50 0.16
CA ASP A 16 -15.61 -2.65 -0.74
C ASP A 16 -14.97 -2.32 -2.09
N GLU A 17 -15.19 -1.11 -2.60
CA GLU A 17 -14.52 -0.66 -3.81
C GLU A 17 -13.01 -0.53 -3.59
N ALA A 18 -12.60 -0.01 -2.42
CA ALA A 18 -11.18 0.12 -2.07
C ALA A 18 -10.50 -1.24 -2.06
N ILE A 19 -11.14 -2.25 -1.48
CA ILE A 19 -10.61 -3.62 -1.45
C ILE A 19 -10.46 -4.16 -2.87
N LYS A 20 -11.47 -3.97 -3.71
CA LYS A 20 -11.46 -4.46 -5.09
C LYS A 20 -10.32 -3.84 -5.89
N ILE A 21 -10.16 -2.52 -5.82
CA ILE A 21 -9.09 -1.81 -6.51
C ILE A 21 -7.72 -2.27 -6.01
N TYR A 22 -7.57 -2.42 -4.70
CA TYR A 22 -6.32 -2.88 -4.12
C TYR A 22 -5.95 -4.26 -4.65
N LYS A 23 -6.89 -5.19 -4.59
CA LYS A 23 -6.68 -6.57 -5.01
C LYS A 23 -6.41 -6.68 -6.51
N GLU A 24 -7.19 -6.00 -7.33
CA GLU A 24 -7.14 -6.17 -8.79
C GLU A 24 -6.07 -5.30 -9.46
N ASN A 25 -5.73 -4.16 -8.87
CA ASN A 25 -4.87 -3.18 -9.52
C ASN A 25 -3.58 -2.89 -8.75
N ILE A 26 -3.65 -2.70 -7.44
CA ILE A 26 -2.50 -2.26 -6.66
C ILE A 26 -1.58 -3.43 -6.31
N ILE A 27 -2.14 -4.55 -5.84
CA ILE A 27 -1.32 -5.73 -5.51
C ILE A 27 -0.50 -6.21 -6.71
N PRO A 28 -1.07 -6.38 -7.92
CA PRO A 28 -0.26 -6.79 -9.06
C PRO A 28 0.89 -5.84 -9.37
N ALA A 29 0.66 -4.53 -9.25
CA ALA A 29 1.70 -3.54 -9.48
C ALA A 29 2.83 -3.62 -8.45
N ILE A 30 2.48 -3.87 -7.18
CA ILE A 30 3.48 -4.06 -6.13
C ILE A 30 4.27 -5.34 -6.37
N LYS A 31 3.59 -6.44 -6.64
CA LYS A 31 4.23 -7.76 -6.80
C LYS A 31 5.12 -7.84 -8.02
N SER A 32 4.88 -7.03 -9.05
CA SER A 32 5.71 -7.03 -10.25
C SER A 32 7.06 -6.37 -10.04
N GLN A 33 7.26 -5.67 -8.94
CA GLN A 33 8.48 -4.90 -8.69
C GLN A 33 9.59 -5.80 -8.13
N ARG A 34 10.81 -5.54 -8.59
CA ARG A 34 11.98 -6.22 -8.08
C ARG A 34 12.15 -5.95 -6.58
N GLY A 35 12.46 -6.99 -5.81
CA GLY A 35 12.70 -6.88 -4.39
C GLY A 35 11.47 -7.00 -3.51
N TYR A 36 10.30 -7.22 -4.11
CA TYR A 36 9.08 -7.47 -3.35
C TYR A 36 9.21 -8.71 -2.47
N GLN A 37 8.84 -8.60 -1.19
CA GLN A 37 8.96 -9.70 -0.22
C GLN A 37 7.64 -10.05 0.47
N GLY A 38 6.61 -9.23 0.34
CA GLY A 38 5.32 -9.50 0.96
C GLY A 38 4.53 -8.24 1.21
N LEU A 39 3.25 -8.41 1.52
CA LEU A 39 2.40 -7.28 1.89
C LEU A 39 1.25 -7.75 2.80
N ASN A 40 0.74 -6.80 3.57
CA ASN A 40 -0.50 -6.94 4.31
C ASN A 40 -1.30 -5.66 4.13
N PHE A 41 -2.60 -5.82 3.93
CA PHE A 41 -3.52 -4.69 3.84
C PHE A 41 -4.59 -4.86 4.92
N PHE A 42 -4.68 -3.87 5.80
CA PHE A 42 -5.61 -3.88 6.94
C PHE A 42 -6.67 -2.82 6.76
N LEU A 43 -7.91 -3.13 7.12
CA LEU A 43 -8.99 -2.17 7.11
C LEU A 43 -9.89 -2.35 8.32
N ASN A 44 -10.24 -1.22 8.95
CA ASN A 44 -11.29 -1.18 9.95
C ASN A 44 -12.58 -0.79 9.23
N ARG A 45 -13.52 -1.72 9.12
CA ARG A 45 -14.77 -1.48 8.37
C ARG A 45 -15.70 -0.46 9.04
N GLU A 46 -15.55 -0.23 10.34
CA GLU A 46 -16.38 0.74 11.06
C GLU A 46 -15.92 2.17 10.84
N THR A 47 -14.61 2.39 10.76
CA THR A 47 -14.02 3.73 10.69
C THR A 47 -13.50 4.10 9.32
N GLY A 48 -13.22 3.12 8.45
CA GLY A 48 -12.57 3.35 7.17
C GLY A 48 -11.06 3.52 7.28
N GLN A 49 -10.50 3.43 8.49
CA GLN A 49 -9.06 3.52 8.65
C GLN A 49 -8.39 2.25 8.13
N GLY A 50 -7.31 2.43 7.41
CA GLY A 50 -6.55 1.32 6.84
C GLY A 50 -5.07 1.51 6.98
N ALA A 51 -4.35 0.42 6.77
CA ALA A 51 -2.90 0.42 6.73
C ALA A 51 -2.43 -0.63 5.74
N SER A 52 -1.42 -0.28 4.97
CA SER A 52 -0.77 -1.19 4.05
C SER A 52 0.70 -1.30 4.45
N ILE A 53 1.15 -2.53 4.69
CA ILE A 53 2.56 -2.79 4.95
C ILE A 53 3.10 -3.59 3.78
N THR A 54 4.13 -3.06 3.11
CA THR A 54 4.83 -3.78 2.06
C THR A 54 6.26 -4.03 2.49
N LEU A 55 6.74 -5.24 2.22
CA LEU A 55 8.08 -5.65 2.59
C LEU A 55 8.97 -5.74 1.36
N TRP A 56 10.18 -5.23 1.48
CA TRP A 56 11.12 -5.09 0.38
C TRP A 56 12.49 -5.62 0.78
N GLU A 57 13.19 -6.19 -0.18
CA GLU A 57 14.54 -6.68 0.04
C GLU A 57 15.47 -5.56 0.51
N THR A 58 15.35 -4.36 -0.10
CA THR A 58 16.16 -3.20 0.21
C THR A 58 15.32 -1.94 0.24
N LYS A 59 15.86 -0.88 0.85
CA LYS A 59 15.25 0.45 0.82
C LYS A 59 15.11 0.95 -0.63
N GLU A 60 16.13 0.70 -1.45
CA GLU A 60 16.14 1.14 -2.84
C GLU A 60 15.03 0.49 -3.64
N ALA A 61 14.72 -0.78 -3.37
CA ALA A 61 13.61 -1.47 -4.02
C ALA A 61 12.26 -0.84 -3.64
N ALA A 62 12.09 -0.47 -2.37
CA ALA A 62 10.89 0.22 -1.91
C ALA A 62 10.72 1.57 -2.61
N ILE A 63 11.80 2.34 -2.69
CA ILE A 63 11.79 3.65 -3.35
C ILE A 63 11.50 3.49 -4.85
N ALA A 64 12.12 2.50 -5.49
CA ALA A 64 11.88 2.24 -6.92
C ALA A 64 10.42 1.92 -7.19
N ASN A 65 9.75 1.18 -6.29
CA ASN A 65 8.33 0.91 -6.41
C ASN A 65 7.50 2.20 -6.33
N GLU A 66 7.83 3.07 -5.37
CA GLU A 66 7.12 4.34 -5.20
C GLU A 66 7.26 5.23 -6.43
N GLN A 67 8.37 5.14 -7.13
CA GLN A 67 8.64 5.92 -8.34
C GLN A 67 8.16 5.24 -9.61
N SER A 68 7.71 3.99 -9.52
CA SER A 68 7.22 3.24 -10.67
C SER A 68 5.96 3.88 -11.22
N ARG A 69 5.95 4.19 -12.51
CA ARG A 69 4.79 4.74 -13.18
C ARG A 69 3.60 3.79 -13.11
N TYR A 70 3.84 2.50 -13.31
CA TYR A 70 2.80 1.49 -13.24
C TYR A 70 2.12 1.52 -11.87
N TYR A 71 2.91 1.51 -10.79
CA TYR A 71 2.37 1.57 -9.43
C TYR A 71 1.57 2.86 -9.21
N GLN A 72 2.14 4.00 -9.60
CA GLN A 72 1.48 5.30 -9.42
C GLN A 72 0.14 5.37 -10.14
N GLU A 73 0.06 4.82 -11.35
CA GLU A 73 -1.18 4.78 -12.12
C GLU A 73 -2.26 3.95 -11.41
N GLN A 74 -1.86 2.89 -10.69
CA GLN A 74 -2.82 2.09 -9.94
C GLN A 74 -3.26 2.79 -8.65
N ILE A 75 -2.36 3.46 -7.97
CA ILE A 75 -2.69 4.22 -6.76
C ILE A 75 -3.71 5.33 -7.05
N VAL A 76 -3.59 5.99 -8.20
CA VAL A 76 -4.53 7.04 -8.61
C VAL A 76 -5.97 6.53 -8.63
N LYS A 77 -6.18 5.27 -8.97
CA LYS A 77 -7.52 4.66 -8.98
C LYS A 77 -8.16 4.58 -7.59
N HIS A 78 -7.34 4.66 -6.56
CA HIS A 78 -7.75 4.56 -5.15
C HIS A 78 -8.09 5.92 -4.54
N MET A 79 -7.55 7.00 -5.12
CA MET A 79 -7.52 8.32 -4.48
C MET A 79 -8.88 8.93 -4.22
N HIS A 80 -9.87 8.68 -5.09
CA HIS A 80 -11.21 9.24 -4.90
C HIS A 80 -11.93 8.68 -3.68
N LEU A 81 -11.40 7.60 -3.09
CA LEU A 81 -11.97 6.96 -1.90
C LEU A 81 -11.35 7.47 -0.60
N TYR A 82 -10.27 8.24 -0.68
CA TYR A 82 -9.61 8.78 0.52
C TYR A 82 -10.37 9.98 1.06
N THR A 83 -10.42 10.11 2.39
CA THR A 83 -10.96 11.29 3.06
C THR A 83 -9.88 12.25 3.53
N LYS A 84 -8.63 11.79 3.49
CA LYS A 84 -7.45 12.62 3.77
C LYS A 84 -6.24 11.99 3.09
N PRO A 85 -5.14 12.76 2.91
CA PRO A 85 -3.95 12.24 2.23
C PRO A 85 -3.34 11.04 2.97
N PRO A 86 -2.84 10.04 2.23
CA PRO A 86 -2.10 8.94 2.85
C PRO A 86 -0.83 9.43 3.53
N ILE A 87 -0.44 8.74 4.60
CA ILE A 87 0.82 8.99 5.29
C ILE A 87 1.70 7.78 5.05
N ARG A 88 2.88 8.03 4.49
CA ARG A 88 3.83 6.98 4.15
C ARG A 88 5.05 7.09 5.04
N GLU A 89 5.43 5.94 5.65
CA GLU A 89 6.61 5.86 6.51
C GLU A 89 7.43 4.66 6.11
N ARG A 90 8.73 4.72 6.33
CA ARG A 90 9.66 3.65 5.97
C ARG A 90 10.44 3.21 7.20
N TYR A 91 10.64 1.90 7.31
CA TYR A 91 11.31 1.30 8.46
C TYR A 91 12.25 0.19 8.02
N GLU A 92 13.36 0.05 8.73
CA GLU A 92 14.14 -1.17 8.67
C GLU A 92 13.43 -2.23 9.50
N VAL A 93 13.30 -3.45 8.97
CA VAL A 93 12.69 -4.55 9.72
C VAL A 93 13.75 -5.09 10.68
N ILE A 94 13.55 -4.87 11.97
CA ILE A 94 14.48 -5.32 13.01
C ILE A 94 14.21 -6.78 13.37
N PHE A 95 12.93 -7.13 13.49
CA PHE A 95 12.50 -8.49 13.75
C PHE A 95 11.35 -8.89 12.84
N GLN A 96 11.43 -10.09 12.34
CA GLN A 96 10.32 -10.75 11.69
C GLN A 96 10.38 -12.21 12.11
N ASP A 97 9.41 -12.61 12.92
CA ASP A 97 9.38 -13.94 13.52
C ASP A 97 8.49 -14.89 12.75
#